data_6a267a53850ddcea4c823c5bed00e35c
#
_entry.id   6a267a53850ddcea4c823c5bed00e35c
#
_cell.length_a   1.000
_cell.length_b   1.000
_cell.length_c   1.000
_cell.angle_alpha   90.00
_cell.angle_beta   90.00
_cell.angle_gamma   90.00
#
_symmetry.space_group_name_H-M   'P 1'
#
loop_
_entity.id
_entity.type
_entity.pdbx_description
1 polymer ?
#
loop_
_entity_poly.entity_id
_entity_poly.type
_entity_poly.pdbx_seq_one_letter_code
_entity_poly.pdbx_strand_id
1 'polypeptide(L)'
;MTKKLNIPFSPPDITEEEIQAVTEVMRSGWITTGPKTKQFEKEIAAYCHTQKAVCMNSATACLEMTLRLFGIGEGDEVIVPAYTYTASASVVCHVGATLKLVDCAPGSFHLDYEALEQAVTEKTKAIIPVDIAGVMVDYDRIRALAERKKALFHPASPLQE
;
A
#
# COMPACT_ATOMS: atom_id res chain seq x y z
N MET A 1 1.26 3.43 44.97
CA MET A 1 0.71 2.47 43.99
C MET A 1 0.83 3.12 42.61
N THR A 2 1.73 2.68 41.77
CA THR A 2 1.87 3.18 40.39
C THR A 2 0.65 2.71 39.57
N LYS A 3 -0.13 3.66 39.07
CA LYS A 3 -1.29 3.39 38.22
C LYS A 3 -0.78 2.66 36.97
N LYS A 4 -1.17 1.40 36.80
CA LYS A 4 -0.79 0.61 35.63
C LYS A 4 -1.38 1.28 34.38
N LEU A 5 -0.53 1.82 33.52
CA LEU A 5 -0.95 2.43 32.26
C LEU A 5 -1.40 1.30 31.32
N ASN A 6 -2.65 1.35 30.88
CA ASN A 6 -3.19 0.45 29.87
C ASN A 6 -3.23 1.21 28.55
N ILE A 7 -2.36 0.84 27.60
CA ILE A 7 -2.30 1.44 26.27
C ILE A 7 -2.94 0.41 25.31
N PRO A 8 -4.15 0.69 24.80
CA PRO A 8 -4.78 -0.20 23.84
C PRO A 8 -4.05 -0.14 22.49
N PHE A 9 -4.05 -1.26 21.76
CA PHE A 9 -3.49 -1.31 20.42
C PHE A 9 -4.50 -0.72 19.41
N SER A 10 -4.30 0.55 19.04
CA SER A 10 -5.01 1.25 17.96
C SER A 10 -6.51 0.92 17.83
N PRO A 11 -7.34 1.17 18.88
CA PRO A 11 -8.77 0.95 18.77
C PRO A 11 -9.36 1.92 17.73
N PRO A 12 -10.41 1.50 16.99
CA PRO A 12 -11.09 2.41 16.09
C PRO A 12 -11.78 3.54 16.87
N ASP A 13 -11.74 4.74 16.33
CA ASP A 13 -12.52 5.88 16.82
C ASP A 13 -13.87 5.87 16.09
N ILE A 14 -14.89 5.35 16.77
CA ILE A 14 -16.26 5.25 16.24
C ILE A 14 -17.16 6.16 17.06
N THR A 15 -17.73 7.15 16.42
CA THR A 15 -18.65 8.12 16.99
C THR A 15 -20.10 7.80 16.62
N GLU A 16 -21.03 8.61 17.12
CA GLU A 16 -22.44 8.49 16.73
C GLU A 16 -22.68 8.78 15.23
N GLU A 17 -21.78 9.52 14.58
CA GLU A 17 -21.87 9.80 13.13
C GLU A 17 -21.68 8.53 12.31
N GLU A 18 -20.66 7.71 12.63
CA GLU A 18 -20.44 6.42 11.95
C GLU A 18 -21.58 5.44 12.23
N ILE A 19 -22.07 5.40 13.48
CA ILE A 19 -23.20 4.54 13.87
C ILE A 19 -24.45 4.92 13.08
N GLN A 20 -24.75 6.21 12.97
CA GLN A 20 -25.89 6.70 12.21
C GLN A 20 -25.75 6.38 10.72
N ALA A 21 -24.58 6.63 10.12
CA ALA A 21 -24.33 6.34 8.71
C ALA A 21 -24.55 4.86 8.37
N VAL A 22 -24.05 3.95 9.22
CA VAL A 22 -24.29 2.51 9.06
C VAL A 22 -25.75 2.15 9.21
N THR A 23 -26.44 2.75 10.21
CA THR A 23 -27.86 2.54 10.44
C THR A 23 -28.72 2.96 9.23
N GLU A 24 -28.39 4.11 8.62
CA GLU A 24 -29.06 4.59 7.41
C GLU A 24 -28.89 3.61 6.24
N VAL A 25 -27.67 3.09 6.02
CA VAL A 25 -27.40 2.09 4.99
C VAL A 25 -28.24 0.83 5.21
N MET A 26 -28.27 0.32 6.44
CA MET A 26 -29.07 -0.87 6.76
C MET A 26 -30.57 -0.64 6.53
N ARG A 27 -31.10 0.52 6.94
CA ARG A 27 -32.51 0.89 6.74
C ARG A 27 -32.88 1.07 5.26
N SER A 28 -31.92 1.48 4.43
CA SER A 28 -32.13 1.63 2.98
C SER A 28 -32.33 0.29 2.28
N GLY A 29 -31.94 -0.84 2.91
CA GLY A 29 -31.93 -2.16 2.32
C GLY A 29 -30.79 -2.39 1.30
N TRP A 30 -29.98 -1.38 1.03
CA TRP A 30 -28.85 -1.51 0.09
C TRP A 30 -27.54 -1.76 0.84
N ILE A 31 -27.24 -3.02 1.10
CA ILE A 31 -26.11 -3.45 1.93
C ILE A 31 -24.89 -3.96 1.14
N THR A 32 -24.92 -3.83 -0.18
CA THR A 32 -23.80 -4.17 -1.09
C THR A 32 -23.21 -2.90 -1.69
N THR A 33 -22.28 -3.04 -2.67
CA THR A 33 -21.75 -1.90 -3.44
C THR A 33 -22.89 -1.05 -4.01
N GLY A 34 -22.96 0.20 -3.60
CA GLY A 34 -24.11 1.06 -3.93
C GLY A 34 -23.80 2.56 -3.84
N PRO A 35 -24.83 3.39 -3.58
CA PRO A 35 -24.69 4.84 -3.60
C PRO A 35 -23.61 5.37 -2.64
N LYS A 36 -23.51 4.85 -1.42
CA LYS A 36 -22.50 5.29 -0.45
C LYS A 36 -21.07 4.96 -0.92
N THR A 37 -20.86 3.78 -1.51
CA THR A 37 -19.56 3.42 -2.10
C THR A 37 -19.18 4.38 -3.23
N LYS A 38 -20.11 4.65 -4.15
CA LYS A 38 -19.87 5.60 -5.25
C LYS A 38 -19.59 7.03 -4.78
N GLN A 39 -20.29 7.46 -3.73
CA GLN A 39 -20.04 8.74 -3.12
C GLN A 39 -18.62 8.79 -2.53
N PHE A 40 -18.22 7.78 -1.76
CA PHE A 40 -16.90 7.69 -1.16
C PHE A 40 -15.79 7.66 -2.23
N GLU A 41 -15.94 6.87 -3.29
CA GLU A 41 -15.01 6.85 -4.42
C GLU A 41 -14.82 8.25 -5.03
N LYS A 42 -15.92 8.99 -5.20
CA LYS A 42 -15.89 10.36 -5.74
C LYS A 42 -15.17 11.33 -4.80
N GLU A 43 -15.44 11.25 -3.50
CA GLU A 43 -14.84 12.12 -2.49
C GLU A 43 -13.34 11.85 -2.33
N ILE A 44 -12.93 10.58 -2.30
CA ILE A 44 -11.50 10.19 -2.26
C ILE A 44 -10.78 10.62 -3.55
N ALA A 45 -11.39 10.44 -4.71
CA ALA A 45 -10.80 10.91 -5.97
C ALA A 45 -10.57 12.43 -5.96
N ALA A 46 -11.54 13.20 -5.45
CA ALA A 46 -11.40 14.65 -5.31
C ALA A 46 -10.33 15.05 -4.30
N TYR A 47 -10.30 14.38 -3.13
CA TYR A 47 -9.32 14.65 -2.08
C TYR A 47 -7.87 14.35 -2.54
N CYS A 48 -7.68 13.24 -3.25
CA CYS A 48 -6.37 12.82 -3.75
C CYS A 48 -6.00 13.47 -5.08
N HIS A 49 -6.84 14.34 -5.64
CA HIS A 49 -6.65 14.97 -6.96
C HIS A 49 -6.41 13.95 -8.08
N THR A 50 -7.09 12.80 -8.02
CA THR A 50 -7.05 11.75 -9.03
C THR A 50 -8.32 11.75 -9.89
N GLN A 51 -8.27 11.17 -11.07
CA GLN A 51 -9.45 11.07 -11.94
C GLN A 51 -10.50 10.12 -11.39
N LYS A 52 -10.08 9.04 -10.72
CA LYS A 52 -10.95 7.99 -10.18
C LYS A 52 -10.34 7.37 -8.93
N ALA A 53 -11.21 6.88 -8.06
CA ALA A 53 -10.90 5.95 -6.98
C ALA A 53 -11.82 4.74 -7.09
N VAL A 54 -11.36 3.60 -6.63
CA VAL A 54 -12.11 2.33 -6.60
C VAL A 54 -12.02 1.74 -5.21
N CYS A 55 -13.17 1.51 -4.58
CA CYS A 55 -13.24 0.84 -3.29
C CYS A 55 -13.12 -0.67 -3.43
N MET A 56 -12.32 -1.27 -2.58
CA MET A 56 -12.19 -2.72 -2.44
C MET A 56 -12.44 -3.13 -0.99
N ASN A 57 -12.50 -4.41 -0.72
CA ASN A 57 -12.81 -4.93 0.61
C ASN A 57 -11.67 -4.78 1.63
N SER A 58 -10.44 -4.51 1.19
CA SER A 58 -9.28 -4.29 2.06
C SER A 58 -8.13 -3.61 1.32
N ALA A 59 -7.24 -2.94 2.09
CA ALA A 59 -5.98 -2.40 1.55
C ALA A 59 -5.09 -3.52 0.97
N THR A 60 -5.10 -4.71 1.56
CA THR A 60 -4.39 -5.89 1.02
C THR A 60 -4.86 -6.23 -0.39
N ALA A 61 -6.19 -6.25 -0.61
CA ALA A 61 -6.74 -6.48 -1.94
C ALA A 61 -6.36 -5.36 -2.93
N CYS A 62 -6.30 -4.11 -2.47
CA CYS A 62 -5.85 -2.99 -3.31
C CYS A 62 -4.39 -3.16 -3.74
N LEU A 63 -3.50 -3.53 -2.82
CA LEU A 63 -2.09 -3.79 -3.12
C LEU A 63 -1.92 -4.93 -4.12
N GLU A 64 -2.58 -6.07 -3.87
CA GLU A 64 -2.51 -7.23 -4.79
C GLU A 64 -3.04 -6.88 -6.17
N MET A 65 -4.21 -6.22 -6.24
CA MET A 65 -4.79 -5.83 -7.52
C MET A 65 -3.90 -4.85 -8.28
N THR A 66 -3.23 -3.93 -7.58
CA THR A 66 -2.28 -3.00 -8.20
C THR A 66 -1.13 -3.74 -8.86
N LEU A 67 -0.53 -4.72 -8.17
CA LEU A 67 0.54 -5.53 -8.75
C LEU A 67 0.05 -6.30 -9.99
N ARG A 68 -1.16 -6.88 -9.93
CA ARG A 68 -1.77 -7.59 -11.07
C ARG A 68 -2.06 -6.68 -12.25
N LEU A 69 -2.54 -5.45 -12.01
CA LEU A 69 -2.80 -4.45 -13.06
C LEU A 69 -1.52 -4.01 -13.77
N PHE A 70 -0.39 -3.99 -13.07
CA PHE A 70 0.92 -3.74 -13.67
C PHE A 70 1.55 -4.99 -14.28
N GLY A 71 0.85 -6.12 -14.33
CA GLY A 71 1.37 -7.36 -14.90
C GLY A 71 2.53 -7.98 -14.12
N ILE A 72 2.69 -7.62 -12.85
CA ILE A 72 3.77 -8.12 -12.00
C ILE A 72 3.47 -9.56 -11.56
N GLY A 73 4.45 -10.46 -11.75
CA GLY A 73 4.28 -11.88 -11.47
C GLY A 73 5.59 -12.65 -11.47
N GLU A 74 5.53 -13.90 -11.90
CA GLU A 74 6.68 -14.80 -11.93
C GLU A 74 7.83 -14.22 -12.78
N GLY A 75 9.04 -14.24 -12.24
CA GLY A 75 10.24 -13.66 -12.85
C GLY A 75 10.52 -12.21 -12.44
N ASP A 76 9.55 -11.50 -11.89
CA ASP A 76 9.68 -10.13 -11.40
C ASP A 76 10.12 -10.10 -9.93
N GLU A 77 10.73 -8.97 -9.54
CA GLU A 77 11.07 -8.67 -8.15
C GLU A 77 10.30 -7.44 -7.68
N VAL A 78 9.81 -7.51 -6.43
CA VAL A 78 9.18 -6.38 -5.74
C VAL A 78 9.92 -6.12 -4.44
N ILE A 79 10.36 -4.88 -4.24
CA ILE A 79 11.08 -4.47 -3.04
C ILE A 79 10.08 -3.93 -2.01
N VAL A 80 10.22 -4.41 -0.76
CA VAL A 80 9.36 -4.05 0.37
C VAL A 80 10.23 -3.79 1.60
N PRO A 81 9.93 -2.79 2.45
CA PRO A 81 10.62 -2.64 3.73
C PRO A 81 10.42 -3.88 4.61
N ALA A 82 11.47 -4.31 5.32
CA ALA A 82 11.37 -5.43 6.25
C ALA A 82 10.49 -5.11 7.47
N TYR A 83 10.45 -3.84 7.87
CA TYR A 83 9.61 -3.38 8.97
C TYR A 83 8.29 -2.81 8.45
N THR A 84 7.32 -3.68 8.28
CA THR A 84 5.97 -3.36 7.80
C THR A 84 4.96 -4.42 8.26
N TYR A 85 3.67 -4.15 8.03
CA TYR A 85 2.65 -5.16 8.19
C TYR A 85 2.78 -6.24 7.10
N THR A 86 2.51 -7.48 7.47
CA THR A 86 2.69 -8.67 6.59
C THR A 86 2.05 -8.51 5.20
N ALA A 87 0.92 -7.79 5.10
CA ALA A 87 0.23 -7.59 3.83
C ALA A 87 1.10 -6.99 2.74
N SER A 88 1.99 -6.03 3.08
CA SER A 88 2.89 -5.41 2.09
C SER A 88 3.80 -6.42 1.40
N ALA A 89 4.20 -7.46 2.11
CA ALA A 89 5.06 -8.54 1.60
C ALA A 89 4.25 -9.70 1.00
N SER A 90 3.15 -10.12 1.65
CA SER A 90 2.37 -11.28 1.21
C SER A 90 1.75 -11.11 -0.16
N VAL A 91 1.34 -9.89 -0.53
CA VAL A 91 0.76 -9.62 -1.86
C VAL A 91 1.75 -9.87 -3.00
N VAL A 92 3.05 -9.70 -2.75
CA VAL A 92 4.11 -10.03 -3.70
C VAL A 92 4.13 -11.55 -3.96
N CYS A 93 4.02 -12.34 -2.89
CA CYS A 93 3.95 -13.80 -3.01
C CYS A 93 2.63 -14.24 -3.69
N HIS A 94 1.51 -13.55 -3.42
CA HIS A 94 0.21 -13.87 -4.04
C HIS A 94 0.22 -13.73 -5.55
N VAL A 95 1.00 -12.80 -6.10
CA VAL A 95 1.12 -12.62 -7.56
C VAL A 95 2.23 -13.49 -8.17
N GLY A 96 2.96 -14.26 -7.37
CA GLY A 96 4.06 -15.13 -7.83
C GLY A 96 5.39 -14.41 -8.08
N ALA A 97 5.49 -13.13 -7.70
CA ALA A 97 6.74 -12.38 -7.82
C ALA A 97 7.72 -12.70 -6.69
N THR A 98 8.98 -12.38 -6.90
CA THR A 98 10.04 -12.53 -5.89
C THR A 98 10.02 -11.35 -4.93
N LEU A 99 9.81 -11.64 -3.65
CA LEU A 99 9.88 -10.65 -2.58
C LEU A 99 11.35 -10.33 -2.25
N LYS A 100 11.71 -9.04 -2.30
CA LYS A 100 13.00 -8.53 -1.79
C LYS A 100 12.75 -7.62 -0.60
N LEU A 101 13.26 -8.00 0.56
CA LEU A 101 13.17 -7.18 1.76
C LEU A 101 14.40 -6.28 1.87
N VAL A 102 14.15 -5.00 2.20
CA VAL A 102 15.18 -4.01 2.53
C VAL A 102 14.97 -3.56 3.96
N ASP A 103 16.02 -3.59 4.75
CA ASP A 103 15.97 -3.26 6.16
C ASP A 103 15.83 -1.74 6.40
N CYS A 104 15.61 -1.37 7.65
CA CYS A 104 15.59 0.02 8.08
C CYS A 104 17.01 0.56 8.23
N ALA A 105 17.16 1.86 8.08
CA ALA A 105 18.41 2.52 8.42
C ALA A 105 18.75 2.35 9.91
N PRO A 106 20.02 2.19 10.29
CA PRO A 106 20.44 2.00 11.67
C PRO A 106 19.86 3.07 12.62
N GLY A 107 19.21 2.64 13.70
CA GLY A 107 18.58 3.53 14.68
C GLY A 107 17.28 4.19 14.22
N SER A 108 16.69 3.75 13.13
CA SER A 108 15.45 4.28 12.55
C SER A 108 14.46 3.17 12.24
N PHE A 109 13.19 3.54 12.02
CA PHE A 109 12.17 2.68 11.41
C PHE A 109 11.96 2.99 9.91
N HIS A 110 12.69 3.97 9.38
CA HIS A 110 12.61 4.35 7.97
C HIS A 110 13.43 3.39 7.11
N LEU A 111 12.96 3.21 5.89
CA LEU A 111 13.65 2.45 4.86
C LEU A 111 15.10 2.96 4.68
N ASP A 112 16.06 2.06 4.62
CA ASP A 112 17.43 2.39 4.24
C ASP A 112 17.49 2.60 2.73
N TYR A 113 17.63 3.86 2.32
CA TYR A 113 17.65 4.23 0.90
C TYR A 113 18.93 3.78 0.16
N GLU A 114 20.04 3.61 0.87
CA GLU A 114 21.27 3.10 0.26
C GLU A 114 21.15 1.61 0.00
N ALA A 115 20.63 0.86 0.97
CA ALA A 115 20.30 -0.54 0.81
C ALA A 115 19.21 -0.75 -0.27
N LEU A 116 18.21 0.15 -0.35
CA LEU A 116 17.20 0.14 -1.41
C LEU A 116 17.85 0.27 -2.79
N GLU A 117 18.77 1.24 -2.97
CA GLU A 117 19.44 1.44 -4.26
C GLU A 117 20.26 0.22 -4.70
N GLN A 118 20.93 -0.45 -3.74
CA GLN A 118 21.69 -1.67 -3.98
C GLN A 118 20.79 -2.87 -4.30
N ALA A 119 19.56 -2.90 -3.74
CA ALA A 119 18.61 -3.99 -3.96
C ALA A 119 17.96 -3.98 -5.35
N VAL A 120 17.95 -2.83 -6.04
CA VAL A 120 17.33 -2.70 -7.37
C VAL A 120 18.14 -3.46 -8.42
N THR A 121 17.46 -4.35 -9.15
CA THR A 121 18.01 -5.11 -10.28
C THR A 121 17.19 -4.88 -11.55
N GLU A 122 17.58 -5.49 -12.65
CA GLU A 122 16.80 -5.51 -13.90
C GLU A 122 15.43 -6.19 -13.78
N LYS A 123 15.26 -7.06 -12.76
CA LYS A 123 14.00 -7.75 -12.46
C LYS A 123 13.08 -6.94 -11.54
N THR A 124 13.57 -5.87 -10.94
CA THR A 124 12.76 -5.04 -10.02
C THR A 124 11.71 -4.27 -10.81
N LYS A 125 10.43 -4.57 -10.56
CA LYS A 125 9.29 -3.95 -11.24
C LYS A 125 8.50 -3.00 -10.35
N ALA A 126 8.59 -3.18 -9.03
CA ALA A 126 7.93 -2.27 -8.09
C ALA A 126 8.71 -2.13 -6.79
N ILE A 127 8.48 -1.00 -6.14
CA ILE A 127 8.87 -0.73 -4.77
C ILE A 127 7.59 -0.37 -4.03
N ILE A 128 7.29 -1.05 -2.91
CA ILE A 128 6.16 -0.74 -2.04
C ILE A 128 6.71 -0.04 -0.80
N PRO A 129 6.84 1.30 -0.79
CA PRO A 129 7.26 2.01 0.40
C PRO A 129 6.16 2.03 1.45
N VAL A 130 6.52 2.25 2.71
CA VAL A 130 5.56 2.27 3.83
C VAL A 130 5.80 3.50 4.70
N ASP A 131 4.76 4.31 4.87
CA ASP A 131 4.74 5.46 5.77
C ASP A 131 4.48 4.98 7.20
N ILE A 132 5.49 4.37 7.81
CA ILE A 132 5.36 3.71 9.11
C ILE A 132 4.98 4.71 10.20
N ALA A 133 3.94 4.38 10.96
CA ALA A 133 3.37 5.26 12.00
C ALA A 133 3.02 6.68 11.51
N GLY A 134 2.69 6.84 10.22
CA GLY A 134 2.33 8.13 9.62
C GLY A 134 3.54 9.02 9.28
N VAL A 135 4.76 8.51 9.43
CA VAL A 135 5.96 9.25 9.01
C VAL A 135 6.26 8.91 7.56
N MET A 136 6.12 9.92 6.70
CA MET A 136 6.28 9.74 5.26
C MET A 136 7.71 9.39 4.88
N VAL A 137 7.86 8.46 3.95
CA VAL A 137 9.13 8.18 3.29
C VAL A 137 9.49 9.33 2.33
N ASP A 138 10.76 9.45 1.98
CA ASP A 138 11.21 10.40 0.95
C ASP A 138 10.84 9.88 -0.45
N TYR A 139 9.60 10.20 -0.88
CA TYR A 139 9.08 9.82 -2.19
C TYR A 139 9.88 10.40 -3.35
N ASP A 140 10.46 11.60 -3.19
CA ASP A 140 11.25 12.22 -4.25
C ASP A 140 12.55 11.46 -4.46
N ARG A 141 13.19 11.00 -3.38
CA ARG A 141 14.36 10.13 -3.46
C ARG A 141 14.05 8.79 -4.11
N ILE A 142 12.91 8.18 -3.76
CA ILE A 142 12.48 6.90 -4.37
C ILE A 142 12.17 7.09 -5.86
N ARG A 143 11.48 8.15 -6.25
CA ARG A 143 11.19 8.46 -7.66
C ARG A 143 12.46 8.73 -8.45
N ALA A 144 13.39 9.52 -7.89
CA ALA A 144 14.68 9.79 -8.51
C ALA A 144 15.49 8.49 -8.71
N LEU A 145 15.44 7.57 -7.74
CA LEU A 145 16.04 6.24 -7.86
C LEU A 145 15.40 5.45 -9.01
N ALA A 146 14.07 5.39 -9.06
CA ALA A 146 13.34 4.69 -10.10
C ALA A 146 13.69 5.23 -11.50
N GLU A 147 13.73 6.55 -11.69
CA GLU A 147 14.13 7.16 -12.96
C GLU A 147 15.58 6.84 -13.35
N ARG A 148 16.53 6.89 -12.41
CA ARG A 148 17.93 6.52 -12.68
C ARG A 148 18.08 5.06 -13.09
N LYS A 149 17.25 4.17 -12.53
CA LYS A 149 17.30 2.72 -12.79
C LYS A 149 16.38 2.28 -13.93
N LYS A 150 15.61 3.19 -14.51
CA LYS A 150 14.63 2.90 -15.58
C LYS A 150 15.25 2.18 -16.80
N ALA A 151 16.50 2.49 -17.12
CA ALA A 151 17.22 1.80 -18.21
C ALA A 151 17.47 0.31 -17.96
N LEU A 152 17.33 -0.16 -16.72
CA LEU A 152 17.42 -1.57 -16.35
C LEU A 152 16.09 -2.32 -16.53
N PHE A 153 15.00 -1.58 -16.78
CA PHE A 153 13.67 -2.17 -16.90
C PHE A 153 13.56 -3.00 -18.18
N HIS A 154 13.18 -4.25 -18.01
CA HIS A 154 12.84 -5.16 -19.11
C HIS A 154 11.44 -5.74 -18.86
N PRO A 155 10.44 -5.48 -19.74
CA PRO A 155 9.12 -6.05 -19.59
C PRO A 155 9.19 -7.58 -19.53
N ALA A 156 8.57 -8.18 -18.52
CA ALA A 156 8.44 -9.64 -18.40
C ALA A 156 7.14 -10.14 -19.04
N SER A 157 6.20 -9.24 -19.31
CA SER A 157 4.93 -9.56 -19.95
C SER A 157 4.43 -8.39 -20.82
N PRO A 158 3.51 -8.64 -21.77
CA PRO A 158 2.91 -7.57 -22.60
C PRO A 158 2.13 -6.52 -21.78
N LEU A 159 1.74 -6.81 -20.53
CA LEU A 159 1.09 -5.84 -19.66
C LEU A 159 2.04 -4.79 -19.08
N GLN A 160 3.35 -5.01 -19.21
CA GLN A 160 4.38 -4.09 -18.73
C GLN A 160 4.95 -3.20 -19.84
N GLU A 161 4.63 -3.47 -21.10
CA GLU A 161 4.97 -2.63 -22.27
C GLU A 161 4.09 -1.37 -22.34
#